data_db529bfa2b0dd77ac70b67d3fe78e4c7
#
_entry.id   db529bfa2b0dd77ac70b67d3fe78e4c7
#
_cell.length_a   1.000
_cell.length_b   1.000
_cell.length_c   1.000
_cell.angle_alpha   90.00
_cell.angle_beta   90.00
_cell.angle_gamma   90.00
#
_symmetry.space_group_name_H-M   'P 1'
#
loop_
_entity.id
_entity.type
_entity.pdbx_description
1 polymer ?
#
loop_
_entity_poly.entity_id
_entity_poly.type
_entity_poly.pdbx_seq_one_letter_code
_entity_poly.pdbx_strand_id
1 'polypeptide(L)'
;DYSWSLDPSHYTIFEHLGGNTEEQQWANYRITETPSKGVMMWGNMNGEYGKLSKGYSGNISGMTSSSRGFTTNRLIGYPESHDEERLMYYNKNAGNSTNPAHNVKTLSVALSRMSAIGAVSLLIPGPKMIWHFGELGWDSSIYTCTDGIVNDNSGTIAGDCKLSTKPQPQWT
;
A
#
# COMPACT_ATOMS: atom_id res chain seq x y z
N ASP A 1 -17.04 9.25 -17.39
CA ASP A 1 -17.32 10.32 -18.39
C ASP A 1 -17.86 11.59 -17.74
N TYR A 2 -18.79 11.49 -16.78
CA TYR A 2 -19.41 12.67 -16.17
C TYR A 2 -18.37 13.60 -15.52
N SER A 3 -17.45 13.09 -14.73
CA SER A 3 -16.38 13.89 -14.11
C SER A 3 -15.56 14.65 -15.15
N TRP A 4 -15.21 14.00 -16.26
CA TRP A 4 -14.46 14.61 -17.35
C TRP A 4 -15.28 15.59 -18.19
N SER A 5 -16.61 15.55 -18.13
CA SER A 5 -17.45 16.58 -18.74
C SER A 5 -17.46 17.88 -17.92
N LEU A 6 -17.25 17.77 -16.62
CA LEU A 6 -17.14 18.93 -15.72
C LEU A 6 -15.73 19.52 -15.71
N ASP A 7 -14.72 18.66 -15.61
CA ASP A 7 -13.31 19.02 -15.67
C ASP A 7 -12.54 17.99 -16.50
N PRO A 8 -12.12 18.35 -17.72
CA PRO A 8 -11.39 17.43 -18.60
C PRO A 8 -10.04 16.94 -18.02
N SER A 9 -9.47 17.65 -17.05
CA SER A 9 -8.21 17.28 -16.37
C SER A 9 -8.38 16.45 -15.11
N HIS A 10 -9.63 16.16 -14.74
CA HIS A 10 -9.93 15.40 -13.51
C HIS A 10 -9.32 14.01 -13.51
N TYR A 11 -8.72 13.62 -12.37
CA TYR A 11 -8.26 12.26 -12.14
C TYR A 11 -9.36 11.40 -11.54
N THR A 12 -9.73 10.33 -12.22
CA THR A 12 -10.66 9.31 -11.73
C THR A 12 -9.86 8.13 -11.19
N ILE A 13 -10.09 7.76 -9.94
CA ILE A 13 -9.35 6.72 -9.24
C ILE A 13 -10.32 5.65 -8.76
N PHE A 14 -10.01 4.37 -9.06
CA PHE A 14 -10.80 3.23 -8.63
C PHE A 14 -9.98 2.29 -7.75
N GLU A 15 -10.54 1.98 -6.59
CA GLU A 15 -10.20 0.79 -5.83
C GLU A 15 -11.00 -0.38 -6.40
N HIS A 16 -10.48 -1.03 -7.43
CA HIS A 16 -11.18 -2.11 -8.13
C HIS A 16 -10.57 -3.48 -7.81
N LEU A 17 -9.23 -3.59 -7.85
CA LEU A 17 -8.46 -4.78 -7.54
C LEU A 17 -8.95 -6.04 -8.29
N GLY A 18 -9.39 -5.83 -9.52
CA GLY A 18 -9.93 -6.86 -10.39
C GLY A 18 -8.91 -7.51 -11.31
N GLY A 19 -9.40 -8.18 -12.34
CA GLY A 19 -8.56 -8.85 -13.33
C GLY A 19 -7.81 -7.85 -14.22
N ASN A 20 -6.55 -8.16 -14.55
CA ASN A 20 -5.70 -7.27 -15.36
C ASN A 20 -6.34 -6.85 -16.68
N THR A 21 -7.06 -7.75 -17.36
CA THR A 21 -7.70 -7.44 -18.65
C THR A 21 -8.76 -6.35 -18.52
N GLU A 22 -9.58 -6.42 -17.50
CA GLU A 22 -10.61 -5.41 -17.23
C GLU A 22 -9.97 -4.09 -16.81
N GLU A 23 -9.01 -4.13 -15.90
CA GLU A 23 -8.30 -2.92 -15.47
C GLU A 23 -7.53 -2.22 -16.60
N GLN A 24 -6.97 -2.98 -17.55
CA GLN A 24 -6.38 -2.43 -18.76
C GLN A 24 -7.40 -1.65 -19.59
N GLN A 25 -8.63 -2.16 -19.73
CA GLN A 25 -9.70 -1.46 -20.46
C GLN A 25 -10.03 -0.13 -19.78
N TRP A 26 -10.17 -0.10 -18.48
CA TRP A 26 -10.40 1.12 -17.70
C TRP A 26 -9.23 2.10 -17.76
N ALA A 27 -8.01 1.61 -17.54
CA ALA A 27 -6.81 2.45 -17.55
C ALA A 27 -6.52 3.05 -18.93
N ASN A 28 -6.83 2.31 -20.00
CA ASN A 28 -6.59 2.75 -21.37
C ASN A 28 -7.82 3.43 -22.01
N TYR A 29 -8.94 3.53 -21.32
CA TYR A 29 -10.16 4.15 -21.84
C TYR A 29 -9.94 5.63 -22.15
N ARG A 30 -10.12 6.02 -23.39
CA ARG A 30 -9.93 7.41 -23.90
C ARG A 30 -8.53 7.97 -23.59
N ILE A 31 -7.51 7.11 -23.51
CA ILE A 31 -6.15 7.48 -23.10
C ILE A 31 -5.43 8.37 -24.12
N THR A 32 -5.85 8.33 -25.38
CA THR A 32 -5.25 9.10 -26.49
C THR A 32 -5.80 10.52 -26.61
N GLU A 33 -6.77 10.89 -25.82
CA GLU A 33 -7.34 12.24 -25.83
C GLU A 33 -6.38 13.27 -25.20
N THR A 34 -6.63 14.54 -25.45
CA THR A 34 -5.91 15.67 -24.84
C THR A 34 -6.91 16.58 -24.12
N PRO A 35 -6.87 16.69 -22.79
CA PRO A 35 -6.04 15.93 -21.87
C PRO A 35 -6.33 14.43 -21.88
N SER A 36 -5.29 13.63 -21.69
CA SER A 36 -5.39 12.17 -21.62
C SER A 36 -6.33 11.74 -20.49
N LYS A 37 -7.28 10.86 -20.80
CA LYS A 37 -8.20 10.26 -19.82
C LYS A 37 -7.57 8.99 -19.21
N GLY A 38 -8.34 7.97 -19.01
CA GLY A 38 -7.93 6.73 -18.36
C GLY A 38 -8.14 6.76 -16.86
N VAL A 39 -8.72 5.69 -16.35
CA VAL A 39 -8.96 5.53 -14.91
C VAL A 39 -7.67 5.09 -14.24
N MET A 40 -7.31 5.73 -13.14
CA MET A 40 -6.23 5.25 -12.28
C MET A 40 -6.73 4.09 -11.43
N MET A 41 -5.99 2.98 -11.45
CA MET A 41 -6.34 1.76 -10.74
C MET A 41 -5.41 1.56 -9.54
N TRP A 42 -5.96 1.11 -8.43
CA TRP A 42 -5.15 0.74 -7.28
C TRP A 42 -4.31 -0.51 -7.56
N GLY A 43 -3.06 -0.50 -7.11
CA GLY A 43 -2.11 -1.59 -7.25
C GLY A 43 -1.56 -2.01 -5.90
N ASN A 44 -2.27 -2.95 -5.25
CA ASN A 44 -1.84 -3.51 -3.96
C ASN A 44 -0.55 -4.31 -4.10
N MET A 45 0.47 -3.92 -3.37
CA MET A 45 1.76 -4.60 -3.29
C MET A 45 2.19 -4.89 -1.85
N ASN A 46 1.26 -4.80 -0.89
CA ASN A 46 1.55 -4.97 0.55
C ASN A 46 2.30 -6.28 0.84
N GLY A 47 1.87 -7.40 0.26
CA GLY A 47 2.50 -8.70 0.48
C GLY A 47 3.99 -8.70 0.12
N GLU A 48 4.37 -8.11 -1.02
CA GLU A 48 5.76 -8.06 -1.47
C GLU A 48 6.60 -7.03 -0.70
N TYR A 49 6.03 -5.85 -0.43
CA TYR A 49 6.67 -4.87 0.43
C TYR A 49 6.81 -5.37 1.88
N GLY A 50 5.85 -6.13 2.37
CA GLY A 50 5.90 -6.79 3.67
C GLY A 50 7.06 -7.80 3.76
N LYS A 51 7.35 -8.54 2.69
CA LYS A 51 8.56 -9.40 2.63
C LYS A 51 9.82 -8.55 2.68
N LEU A 52 9.92 -7.54 1.82
CA LEU A 52 11.10 -6.68 1.75
C LEU A 52 11.33 -5.95 3.08
N SER A 53 10.31 -5.35 3.67
CA SER A 53 10.44 -4.61 4.92
C SER A 53 10.89 -5.50 6.07
N LYS A 54 10.38 -6.73 6.15
CA LYS A 54 10.80 -7.74 7.12
C LYS A 54 12.23 -8.28 6.89
N GLY A 55 12.88 -7.97 5.77
CA GLY A 55 14.22 -8.47 5.44
C GLY A 55 14.25 -9.79 4.69
N TYR A 56 13.20 -10.07 3.92
CA TYR A 56 13.11 -11.23 3.01
C TYR A 56 13.03 -10.77 1.57
N SER A 57 13.22 -11.72 0.63
CA SER A 57 13.08 -11.44 -0.80
C SER A 57 11.62 -11.13 -1.17
N GLY A 58 11.41 -10.09 -1.95
CA GLY A 58 10.11 -9.70 -2.49
C GLY A 58 10.24 -9.19 -3.93
N ASN A 59 9.17 -9.28 -4.70
CA ASN A 59 9.11 -8.83 -6.09
C ASN A 59 8.12 -7.68 -6.24
N ILE A 60 8.65 -6.46 -6.39
CA ILE A 60 7.84 -5.23 -6.55
C ILE A 60 7.65 -4.80 -8.01
N SER A 61 7.93 -5.65 -9.00
CA SER A 61 7.72 -5.32 -10.42
C SER A 61 6.28 -4.94 -10.72
N GLY A 62 5.31 -5.48 -9.97
CA GLY A 62 3.89 -5.13 -10.05
C GLY A 62 3.54 -3.67 -9.73
N MET A 63 4.50 -2.88 -9.23
CA MET A 63 4.33 -1.44 -8.99
C MET A 63 4.31 -0.59 -10.28
N THR A 64 4.65 -1.16 -11.42
CA THR A 64 4.71 -0.42 -12.69
C THR A 64 3.44 -0.58 -13.50
N SER A 65 2.97 0.49 -14.13
CA SER A 65 1.83 0.45 -15.05
C SER A 65 2.06 -0.53 -16.20
N SER A 66 3.29 -0.62 -16.71
CA SER A 66 3.66 -1.52 -17.81
C SER A 66 3.53 -2.99 -17.43
N SER A 67 3.82 -3.38 -16.18
CA SER A 67 3.65 -4.77 -15.72
C SER A 67 2.18 -5.21 -15.73
N ARG A 68 1.26 -4.26 -15.68
CA ARG A 68 -0.19 -4.46 -15.73
C ARG A 68 -0.76 -4.27 -17.15
N GLY A 69 0.08 -3.97 -18.14
CA GLY A 69 -0.34 -3.71 -19.52
C GLY A 69 -1.03 -2.36 -19.75
N PHE A 70 -0.86 -1.41 -18.85
CA PHE A 70 -1.36 -0.05 -19.01
C PHE A 70 -0.44 0.74 -19.93
N THR A 71 -0.98 1.44 -20.92
CA THR A 71 -0.20 2.20 -21.91
C THR A 71 0.40 3.48 -21.34
N THR A 72 -0.13 3.99 -20.24
CA THR A 72 0.38 5.15 -19.52
C THR A 72 0.40 4.87 -18.00
N ASN A 73 0.98 5.81 -17.24
CA ASN A 73 1.08 5.70 -15.79
C ASN A 73 -0.29 5.90 -15.11
N ARG A 74 -1.12 4.85 -15.11
CA ARG A 74 -2.45 4.82 -14.50
C ARG A 74 -2.57 3.81 -13.35
N LEU A 75 -1.46 3.24 -12.89
CA LEU A 75 -1.41 2.40 -11.70
C LEU A 75 -0.95 3.23 -10.50
N ILE A 76 -1.79 3.31 -9.46
CA ILE A 76 -1.43 3.86 -8.15
C ILE A 76 -0.91 2.70 -7.31
N GLY A 77 0.39 2.46 -7.38
CA GLY A 77 1.02 1.41 -6.59
C GLY A 77 1.20 1.82 -5.13
N TYR A 78 1.00 0.89 -4.20
CA TYR A 78 1.14 1.18 -2.78
C TYR A 78 1.61 -0.02 -1.95
N PRO A 79 2.39 0.25 -0.88
CA PRO A 79 2.80 -0.75 0.09
C PRO A 79 1.80 -0.95 1.24
N GLU A 80 0.95 0.02 1.53
CA GLU A 80 -0.05 0.01 2.60
C GLU A 80 -1.33 0.71 2.17
N SER A 81 -2.47 0.25 2.69
CA SER A 81 -3.76 0.92 2.58
C SER A 81 -4.62 0.70 3.83
N HIS A 82 -5.92 1.03 3.75
CA HIS A 82 -6.87 0.79 4.83
C HIS A 82 -7.20 -0.70 5.02
N ASP A 83 -6.89 -1.53 4.04
CA ASP A 83 -7.22 -2.97 4.06
C ASP A 83 -6.04 -3.87 4.36
N GLU A 84 -4.82 -3.39 4.24
CA GLU A 84 -3.62 -4.19 4.47
C GLU A 84 -2.92 -3.81 5.77
N GLU A 85 -2.24 -4.80 6.35
CA GLU A 85 -1.48 -4.63 7.58
C GLU A 85 -0.30 -3.67 7.39
N ARG A 86 0.03 -2.91 8.42
CA ARG A 86 1.15 -1.98 8.47
C ARG A 86 2.48 -2.69 8.31
N LEU A 87 3.34 -2.17 7.45
CA LEU A 87 4.70 -2.72 7.27
C LEU A 87 5.50 -2.67 8.57
N MET A 88 5.34 -1.62 9.34
CA MET A 88 6.04 -1.50 10.62
C MET A 88 5.54 -2.52 11.64
N TYR A 89 4.24 -2.84 11.65
CA TYR A 89 3.69 -3.93 12.45
C TYR A 89 4.32 -5.27 12.03
N TYR A 90 4.40 -5.55 10.73
CA TYR A 90 5.08 -6.74 10.22
C TYR A 90 6.55 -6.79 10.65
N ASN A 91 7.27 -5.69 10.58
CA ASN A 91 8.69 -5.64 10.96
C ASN A 91 8.87 -6.03 12.41
N LYS A 92 8.08 -5.46 13.32
CA LYS A 92 8.20 -5.70 14.75
C LYS A 92 7.80 -7.13 15.16
N ASN A 93 6.80 -7.70 14.51
CA ASN A 93 6.25 -9.00 14.88
C ASN A 93 6.90 -10.17 14.15
N ALA A 94 7.21 -10.01 12.86
CA ALA A 94 7.69 -11.08 11.99
C ALA A 94 8.97 -10.72 11.22
N GLY A 95 9.69 -9.68 11.65
CA GLY A 95 10.94 -9.26 11.02
C GLY A 95 12.05 -10.30 11.17
N ASN A 96 12.94 -10.34 10.19
CA ASN A 96 14.09 -11.23 10.18
C ASN A 96 15.03 -10.89 11.35
N SER A 97 15.29 -11.86 12.20
CA SER A 97 16.14 -11.74 13.38
C SER A 97 17.34 -12.68 13.35
N THR A 98 17.63 -13.31 12.21
CA THR A 98 18.74 -14.26 12.08
C THR A 98 20.11 -13.61 12.21
N ASN A 99 20.23 -12.34 11.87
CA ASN A 99 21.42 -11.55 12.13
C ASN A 99 21.21 -10.66 13.37
N PRO A 100 21.84 -10.93 14.50
CA PRO A 100 21.69 -10.11 15.71
C PRO A 100 22.10 -8.65 15.53
N ALA A 101 23.07 -8.35 14.66
CA ALA A 101 23.50 -6.99 14.35
C ALA A 101 22.49 -6.22 13.48
N HIS A 102 21.53 -6.92 12.88
CA HIS A 102 20.47 -6.34 12.04
C HIS A 102 19.14 -7.05 12.33
N ASN A 103 18.74 -7.11 13.56
CA ASN A 103 17.46 -7.69 13.99
C ASN A 103 16.32 -6.72 13.62
N VAL A 104 15.54 -7.06 12.60
CA VAL A 104 14.46 -6.21 12.09
C VAL A 104 13.35 -5.98 13.10
N LYS A 105 13.21 -6.84 14.13
CA LYS A 105 12.24 -6.63 15.22
C LYS A 105 12.64 -5.49 16.16
N THR A 106 13.91 -5.05 16.13
CA THR A 106 14.38 -3.91 16.92
C THR A 106 13.88 -2.60 16.28
N LEU A 107 13.25 -1.73 17.05
CA LEU A 107 12.61 -0.50 16.56
C LEU A 107 13.52 0.34 15.68
N SER A 108 14.76 0.60 16.10
CA SER A 108 15.70 1.42 15.32
C SER A 108 16.05 0.80 13.95
N VAL A 109 16.20 -0.54 13.91
CA VAL A 109 16.44 -1.27 12.65
C VAL A 109 15.20 -1.26 11.78
N ALA A 110 14.03 -1.52 12.35
CA ALA A 110 12.75 -1.46 11.62
C ALA A 110 12.53 -0.09 10.99
N LEU A 111 12.73 1.01 11.75
CA LEU A 111 12.60 2.38 11.24
C LEU A 111 13.61 2.68 10.12
N SER A 112 14.88 2.27 10.27
CA SER A 112 15.89 2.51 9.23
C SER A 112 15.54 1.82 7.90
N ARG A 113 14.83 0.69 7.95
CA ARG A 113 14.36 -0.01 6.75
C ARG A 113 13.23 0.73 6.05
N MET A 114 12.40 1.48 6.77
CA MET A 114 11.30 2.24 6.16
C MET A 114 11.80 3.30 5.17
N SER A 115 12.99 3.89 5.39
CA SER A 115 13.62 4.80 4.43
C SER A 115 13.93 4.10 3.10
N ALA A 116 14.46 2.88 3.14
CA ALA A 116 14.73 2.09 1.93
C ALA A 116 13.42 1.67 1.23
N ILE A 117 12.40 1.27 2.00
CA ILE A 117 11.07 0.95 1.47
C ILE A 117 10.45 2.18 0.79
N GLY A 118 10.54 3.36 1.41
CA GLY A 118 10.10 4.62 0.82
C GLY A 118 10.81 4.91 -0.51
N ALA A 119 12.13 4.76 -0.55
CA ALA A 119 12.91 4.98 -1.78
C ALA A 119 12.48 4.03 -2.90
N VAL A 120 12.41 2.71 -2.65
CA VAL A 120 12.00 1.74 -3.67
C VAL A 120 10.50 1.78 -4.00
N SER A 121 9.71 2.52 -3.26
CA SER A 121 8.31 2.81 -3.59
C SER A 121 8.21 4.06 -4.46
N LEU A 122 8.77 5.18 -4.00
CA LEU A 122 8.58 6.50 -4.61
C LEU A 122 9.35 6.67 -5.93
N LEU A 123 10.50 6.00 -6.09
CA LEU A 123 11.33 6.12 -7.30
C LEU A 123 10.85 5.28 -8.49
N ILE A 124 9.87 4.41 -8.31
CA ILE A 124 9.22 3.69 -9.41
C ILE A 124 8.33 4.67 -10.19
N PRO A 125 8.36 4.69 -11.54
CA PRO A 125 7.53 5.59 -12.34
C PRO A 125 6.02 5.40 -12.09
N GLY A 126 5.28 6.52 -12.09
CA GLY A 126 3.81 6.55 -11.94
C GLY A 126 3.34 7.07 -10.58
N PRO A 127 2.03 7.28 -10.43
CA PRO A 127 1.44 7.72 -9.18
C PRO A 127 1.60 6.67 -8.08
N LYS A 128 1.66 7.15 -6.83
CA LYS A 128 1.81 6.32 -5.64
C LYS A 128 0.81 6.73 -4.58
N MET A 129 0.47 5.79 -3.71
CA MET A 129 -0.23 6.09 -2.48
C MET A 129 0.68 5.80 -1.29
N ILE A 130 0.79 6.78 -0.39
CA ILE A 130 1.34 6.61 0.95
C ILE A 130 0.15 6.59 1.89
N TRP A 131 -0.06 5.45 2.55
CA TRP A 131 -1.10 5.38 3.57
C TRP A 131 -0.65 6.17 4.79
N HIS A 132 -1.54 7.02 5.33
CA HIS A 132 -1.24 7.97 6.39
C HIS A 132 -0.49 7.32 7.57
N PHE A 133 0.52 8.01 8.05
CA PHE A 133 1.43 7.64 9.14
C PHE A 133 2.36 6.44 8.84
N GLY A 134 2.26 5.81 7.67
CA GLY A 134 3.24 4.82 7.22
C GLY A 134 4.64 5.42 7.09
N GLU A 135 4.72 6.68 6.64
CA GLU A 135 5.95 7.47 6.55
C GLU A 135 6.60 7.75 7.92
N LEU A 136 5.83 7.70 8.99
CA LEU A 136 6.30 7.87 10.37
C LEU A 136 6.64 6.53 11.04
N GLY A 137 6.44 5.40 10.35
CA GLY A 137 6.64 4.08 10.93
C GLY A 137 5.56 3.71 11.94
N TRP A 138 4.30 4.08 11.67
CA TRP A 138 3.17 3.73 12.52
C TRP A 138 2.99 2.22 12.58
N ASP A 139 3.02 1.65 13.79
CA ASP A 139 3.13 0.21 14.03
C ASP A 139 1.89 -0.44 14.66
N SER A 140 0.81 0.31 14.85
CA SER A 140 -0.45 -0.27 15.30
C SER A 140 -1.11 -1.05 14.17
N SER A 141 -1.46 -2.32 14.45
CA SER A 141 -2.17 -3.16 13.49
C SER A 141 -3.51 -2.53 13.10
N ILE A 142 -3.85 -2.64 11.81
CA ILE A 142 -5.18 -2.27 11.33
C ILE A 142 -6.28 -3.20 11.88
N TYR A 143 -5.90 -4.36 12.39
CA TYR A 143 -6.81 -5.35 12.96
C TYR A 143 -6.92 -5.26 14.49
N THR A 144 -6.53 -4.13 15.09
CA THR A 144 -6.70 -3.91 16.52
C THR A 144 -8.18 -3.73 16.86
N CYS A 145 -8.67 -4.56 17.78
CA CYS A 145 -10.04 -4.52 18.29
C CYS A 145 -10.24 -3.45 19.38
N THR A 146 -11.49 -3.25 19.81
CA THR A 146 -11.84 -2.30 20.89
C THR A 146 -11.16 -2.60 22.22
N ASP A 147 -10.89 -3.87 22.50
CA ASP A 147 -10.19 -4.34 23.69
C ASP A 147 -8.65 -4.25 23.60
N GLY A 148 -8.13 -3.76 22.47
CA GLY A 148 -6.70 -3.64 22.21
C GLY A 148 -6.04 -4.93 21.68
N ILE A 149 -6.78 -6.03 21.54
CA ILE A 149 -6.26 -7.28 20.99
C ILE A 149 -6.22 -7.18 19.47
N VAL A 150 -5.16 -7.70 18.86
CA VAL A 150 -5.06 -7.80 17.40
C VAL A 150 -5.75 -9.07 16.93
N ASN A 151 -6.79 -8.91 16.12
CA ASN A 151 -7.48 -10.03 15.49
C ASN A 151 -6.82 -10.34 14.14
N ASP A 152 -6.09 -11.44 14.08
CA ASP A 152 -5.40 -11.93 12.89
C ASP A 152 -6.30 -12.65 11.87
N ASN A 153 -7.61 -12.40 11.91
CA ASN A 153 -8.65 -13.13 11.16
C ASN A 153 -8.83 -14.60 11.59
N SER A 154 -8.39 -14.98 12.77
CA SER A 154 -8.68 -16.33 13.31
C SER A 154 -10.16 -16.59 13.56
N GLY A 155 -11.01 -15.59 13.37
CA GLY A 155 -12.47 -15.71 13.40
C GLY A 155 -13.09 -15.87 14.79
N THR A 156 -12.31 -15.72 15.85
CA THR A 156 -12.78 -16.02 17.22
C THR A 156 -13.24 -14.79 18.00
N ILE A 157 -12.97 -13.58 17.51
CA ILE A 157 -13.38 -12.35 18.20
C ILE A 157 -14.51 -11.70 17.39
N ALA A 158 -15.71 -11.69 17.97
CA ALA A 158 -16.83 -10.93 17.43
C ALA A 158 -16.63 -9.45 17.77
N GLY A 159 -16.79 -8.57 16.80
CA GLY A 159 -16.82 -7.14 17.00
C GLY A 159 -15.90 -6.33 16.09
N ASP A 160 -15.78 -5.07 16.42
CA ASP A 160 -15.14 -4.03 15.67
C ASP A 160 -13.62 -4.11 15.78
N CYS A 161 -13.01 -4.98 15.00
CA CYS A 161 -11.58 -5.23 15.03
C CYS A 161 -10.81 -4.61 13.84
N LYS A 162 -11.48 -3.88 12.96
CA LYS A 162 -10.83 -3.25 11.83
C LYS A 162 -11.20 -1.76 11.77
N LEU A 163 -10.24 -0.89 11.90
CA LEU A 163 -10.33 0.56 11.72
C LEU A 163 -11.05 1.35 12.82
N SER A 164 -11.93 0.75 13.63
CA SER A 164 -12.85 1.51 14.50
C SER A 164 -12.22 2.12 15.75
N THR A 165 -11.13 1.57 16.26
CA THR A 165 -10.61 1.96 17.57
C THR A 165 -9.11 2.15 17.63
N LYS A 166 -8.51 2.49 16.51
CA LYS A 166 -7.05 2.70 16.47
C LYS A 166 -6.64 3.91 17.27
N PRO A 167 -5.63 3.78 18.14
CA PRO A 167 -5.02 4.95 18.73
C PRO A 167 -4.49 5.84 17.62
N GLN A 168 -4.75 7.13 17.74
CA GLN A 168 -4.20 8.11 16.81
C GLN A 168 -2.73 8.35 17.14
N PRO A 169 -1.86 8.59 16.15
CA PRO A 169 -0.49 9.01 16.40
C PRO A 169 -0.49 10.29 17.24
N GLN A 170 0.40 10.32 18.21
CA GLN A 170 0.63 11.55 18.98
C GLN A 170 1.61 12.43 18.21
N TRP A 171 1.17 13.63 17.90
CA TRP A 171 2.01 14.66 17.29
C TRP A 171 2.69 15.44 18.42
N THR A 172 3.85 14.98 18.86
CA THR A 172 4.70 15.68 19.84
C THR A 172 6.11 15.83 19.34
#